data_21d5dd61fa0fd9c1d5fcdc9d0217dfe6
#
_entry.id   21d5dd61fa0fd9c1d5fcdc9d0217dfe6
#
_cell.length_a   1.000
_cell.length_b   1.000
_cell.length_c   1.000
_cell.angle_alpha   90.00
_cell.angle_beta   90.00
_cell.angle_gamma   90.00
#
_symmetry.space_group_name_H-M   'P 1'
#
loop_
_entity.id
_entity.type
_entity.pdbx_description
1 polymer ?
#
loop_
_entity_poly.entity_id
_entity_poly.type
_entity_poly.pdbx_seq_one_letter_code
_entity_poly.pdbx_strand_id
1 'polypeptide(L)'
;MGLLEIVKNENNDLDKINSLKEFCEVELGKGAIVCNDTPGFLGNRVGVYAMQIAMTEAFKMKLSVEEADAIFGRPMGIPKTGVFGLYDLIGIDLMADVLKSFI
;
A
#
# COMPACT_ATOMS: atom_id res chain seq x y z
N MET A 1 -11.71 5.88 -0.39
CA MET A 1 -10.79 4.78 0.02
C MET A 1 -11.42 4.00 1.17
N GLY A 2 -11.49 2.68 1.04
CA GLY A 2 -12.14 1.82 2.04
C GLY A 2 -11.28 1.46 3.26
N LEU A 3 -9.96 1.44 3.11
CA LEU A 3 -9.03 1.13 4.18
C LEU A 3 -8.66 2.38 4.98
N LEU A 4 -8.64 2.24 6.30
CA LEU A 4 -8.14 3.25 7.22
C LEU A 4 -7.19 2.60 8.20
N GLU A 5 -5.97 3.11 8.29
CA GLU A 5 -4.94 2.61 9.21
C GLU A 5 -4.88 3.51 10.44
N ILE A 6 -5.02 2.91 11.63
CA ILE A 6 -4.88 3.60 12.90
C ILE A 6 -3.50 3.21 13.46
N VAL A 7 -2.57 4.15 13.44
CA VAL A 7 -1.21 3.91 13.92
C VAL A 7 -1.15 4.14 15.42
N LYS A 8 -0.72 3.13 16.16
CA LYS A 8 -0.56 3.21 17.62
C LYS A 8 0.90 3.20 18.01
N ASN A 9 1.19 3.81 19.14
CA ASN A 9 2.47 3.68 19.82
C ASN A 9 2.23 3.32 21.31
N GLU A 10 3.30 3.13 22.06
CA GLU A 10 3.25 2.72 23.46
C GLU A 10 2.62 3.76 24.40
N ASN A 11 2.50 5.02 23.97
CA ASN A 11 1.91 6.09 24.77
C ASN A 11 0.41 6.26 24.55
N ASN A 12 -0.18 5.50 23.64
CA ASN A 12 -1.61 5.60 23.34
C ASN A 12 -2.46 4.76 24.29
N ASP A 13 -3.60 5.33 24.68
CA ASP A 13 -4.63 4.62 25.44
C ASP A 13 -5.37 3.63 24.51
N LEU A 14 -5.33 2.34 24.84
CA LEU A 14 -5.98 1.30 24.05
C LEU A 14 -7.50 1.47 23.97
N ASP A 15 -8.14 1.97 25.01
CA ASP A 15 -9.58 2.21 25.02
C ASP A 15 -9.96 3.30 24.01
N LYS A 16 -9.16 4.35 23.92
CA LYS A 16 -9.35 5.42 22.93
C LYS A 16 -9.13 4.92 21.50
N ILE A 17 -8.11 4.08 21.29
CA ILE A 17 -7.84 3.47 19.99
C ILE A 17 -9.00 2.58 19.57
N ASN A 18 -9.53 1.74 20.47
CA ASN A 18 -10.67 0.88 20.19
C ASN A 18 -11.95 1.69 19.90
N SER A 19 -12.18 2.78 20.62
CA SER A 19 -13.31 3.67 20.36
C SER A 19 -13.18 4.37 19.00
N LEU A 20 -11.99 4.78 18.62
CA LEU A 20 -11.72 5.38 17.32
C LEU A 20 -11.93 4.36 16.20
N LYS A 21 -11.46 3.14 16.38
CA LYS A 21 -11.66 2.05 15.42
C LYS A 21 -13.15 1.79 15.18
N GLU A 22 -13.93 1.67 16.27
CA GLU A 22 -15.37 1.46 16.18
C GLU A 22 -16.06 2.63 15.46
N PHE A 23 -15.69 3.86 15.76
CA PHE A 23 -16.20 5.04 15.05
C PHE A 23 -15.91 4.96 13.55
N CYS A 24 -14.70 4.62 13.16
CA CYS A 24 -14.31 4.50 11.76
C CYS A 24 -15.09 3.40 11.02
N GLU A 25 -15.32 2.28 11.69
CA GLU A 25 -16.05 1.16 11.10
C GLU A 25 -17.56 1.44 11.00
N VAL A 26 -18.17 1.93 12.08
CA VAL A 26 -19.62 2.11 12.16
C VAL A 26 -20.08 3.41 11.49
N GLU A 27 -19.46 4.53 11.85
CA GLU A 27 -19.91 5.85 11.37
C GLU A 27 -19.36 6.20 9.99
N LEU A 28 -18.10 5.85 9.70
CA LEU A 28 -17.46 6.17 8.43
C LEU A 28 -17.54 5.03 7.41
N GLY A 29 -17.95 3.84 7.81
CA GLY A 29 -18.04 2.68 6.92
C GLY A 29 -16.70 2.24 6.35
N LYS A 30 -15.59 2.44 7.08
CA LYS A 30 -14.24 2.06 6.67
C LYS A 30 -13.84 0.70 7.22
N GLY A 31 -12.93 0.01 6.53
CA GLY A 31 -12.21 -1.10 7.13
C GLY A 31 -11.04 -0.55 7.94
N ALA A 32 -11.17 -0.49 9.26
CA ALA A 32 -10.16 0.08 10.12
C ALA A 32 -9.21 -1.00 10.66
N ILE A 33 -7.92 -0.77 10.54
CA ILE A 33 -6.86 -1.66 11.01
C ILE A 33 -5.94 -0.89 11.95
N VAL A 34 -5.65 -1.48 13.10
CA VAL A 34 -4.68 -0.92 14.05
C VAL A 34 -3.29 -1.43 13.70
N CYS A 35 -2.38 -0.50 13.43
CA CYS A 35 -1.01 -0.77 12.99
C CYS A 35 0.00 -0.27 14.01
N ASN A 36 1.19 -0.88 14.00
CA ASN A 36 2.33 -0.35 14.72
C ASN A 36 2.92 0.85 13.99
N ASP A 37 3.59 1.72 14.72
CA ASP A 37 4.31 2.87 14.17
C ASP A 37 5.64 2.38 13.56
N THR A 38 5.56 1.73 12.43
CA THR A 38 6.69 1.23 11.66
C THR A 38 6.66 1.79 10.23
N PRO A 39 7.80 1.91 9.54
CA PRO A 39 7.83 2.45 8.18
C PRO A 39 6.86 1.73 7.24
N GLY A 40 6.03 2.52 6.54
CA GLY A 40 5.05 2.01 5.59
C GLY A 40 3.78 1.43 6.21
N PHE A 41 3.68 1.38 7.52
CA PHE A 41 2.55 0.81 8.28
C PHE A 41 2.13 -0.56 7.74
N LEU A 42 0.89 -0.73 7.30
CA LEU A 42 0.42 -1.97 6.70
C LEU A 42 0.26 -1.86 5.18
N GLY A 43 -0.49 -0.88 4.72
CA GLY A 43 -0.86 -0.75 3.30
C GLY A 43 0.33 -0.54 2.39
N ASN A 44 1.21 0.40 2.72
CA ASN A 44 2.41 0.65 1.93
C ASN A 44 3.38 -0.53 1.95
N ARG A 45 3.54 -1.20 3.09
CA ARG A 45 4.42 -2.38 3.18
C ARG A 45 3.97 -3.49 2.25
N VAL A 46 2.69 -3.85 2.32
CA VAL A 46 2.11 -4.90 1.46
C VAL A 46 2.13 -4.48 -0.01
N GLY A 47 1.72 -3.24 -0.28
CA GLY A 47 1.64 -2.72 -1.65
C GLY A 47 3.01 -2.62 -2.31
N VAL A 48 3.99 -2.05 -1.65
CA VAL A 48 5.35 -1.92 -2.18
C VAL A 48 5.98 -3.30 -2.40
N TYR A 49 5.80 -4.23 -1.48
CA TYR A 49 6.28 -5.60 -1.64
C TYR A 49 5.68 -6.28 -2.88
N ALA A 50 4.37 -6.20 -3.04
CA ALA A 50 3.69 -6.77 -4.20
C ALA A 50 4.16 -6.13 -5.52
N MET A 51 4.34 -4.81 -5.54
CA MET A 51 4.84 -4.09 -6.71
C MET A 51 6.27 -4.50 -7.05
N GLN A 52 7.14 -4.67 -6.07
CA GLN A 52 8.52 -5.13 -6.29
C GLN A 52 8.56 -6.53 -6.88
N ILE A 53 7.72 -7.45 -6.40
CA ILE A 53 7.61 -8.79 -6.97
C ILE A 53 7.13 -8.69 -8.42
N ALA A 54 6.08 -7.94 -8.69
CA ALA A 54 5.53 -7.80 -10.03
C ALA A 54 6.58 -7.27 -11.03
N MET A 55 7.34 -6.26 -10.64
CA MET A 55 8.41 -5.72 -11.48
C MET A 55 9.54 -6.72 -11.69
N THR A 56 9.94 -7.42 -10.64
CA THR A 56 10.99 -8.45 -10.73
C THR A 56 10.59 -9.56 -11.70
N GLU A 57 9.36 -10.05 -11.60
CA GLU A 57 8.85 -11.08 -12.51
C GLU A 57 8.73 -10.55 -13.94
N ALA A 58 8.29 -9.31 -14.13
CA ALA A 58 8.22 -8.68 -15.45
C ALA A 58 9.61 -8.64 -16.12
N PHE A 59 10.65 -8.27 -15.38
CA PHE A 59 12.02 -8.27 -15.90
C PHE A 59 12.50 -9.69 -16.24
N LYS A 60 12.25 -10.67 -15.37
CA LYS A 60 12.59 -12.08 -15.65
C LYS A 60 11.93 -12.61 -16.92
N MET A 61 10.68 -12.24 -17.15
CA MET A 61 9.89 -12.65 -18.30
C MET A 61 10.14 -11.79 -19.55
N LYS A 62 11.01 -10.78 -19.42
CA LYS A 62 11.35 -9.82 -20.51
C LYS A 62 10.11 -9.12 -21.08
N LEU A 63 9.15 -8.80 -20.24
CA LEU A 63 7.97 -8.04 -20.62
C LEU A 63 8.32 -6.56 -20.83
N SER A 64 7.63 -5.91 -21.75
CA SER A 64 7.66 -4.45 -21.87
C SER A 64 6.89 -3.81 -20.71
N VAL A 65 7.07 -2.51 -20.51
CA VAL A 65 6.33 -1.75 -19.48
C VAL A 65 4.82 -1.86 -19.74
N GLU A 66 4.41 -1.73 -21.00
CA GLU A 66 3.01 -1.80 -21.41
C GLU A 66 2.42 -3.19 -21.19
N GLU A 67 3.17 -4.24 -21.51
CA GLU A 67 2.74 -5.62 -21.28
C GLU A 67 2.60 -5.92 -19.78
N ALA A 68 3.58 -5.48 -18.98
CA ALA A 68 3.55 -5.66 -17.53
C ALA A 68 2.34 -4.92 -16.90
N ASP A 69 2.07 -3.69 -17.31
CA ASP A 69 0.94 -2.92 -16.80
C ASP A 69 -0.41 -3.50 -17.24
N ALA A 70 -0.47 -4.11 -18.41
CA ALA A 70 -1.67 -4.79 -18.87
C ALA A 70 -1.99 -6.06 -18.06
N ILE A 71 -0.95 -6.77 -17.60
CA ILE A 71 -1.10 -7.99 -16.80
C ILE A 71 -1.30 -7.65 -15.32
N PHE A 72 -0.39 -6.84 -14.75
CA PHE A 72 -0.39 -6.43 -13.34
C PHE A 72 -1.23 -5.16 -13.13
N GLY A 73 -2.44 -5.16 -13.62
CA GLY A 73 -3.41 -4.09 -13.54
C GLY A 73 -4.80 -4.63 -13.26
N ARG A 74 -5.77 -4.19 -14.05
CA ARG A 74 -7.18 -4.58 -13.89
C ARG A 74 -7.44 -6.09 -13.83
N PRO A 75 -6.83 -6.94 -14.66
CA PRO A 75 -7.10 -8.38 -14.64
C PRO A 75 -6.78 -9.04 -13.29
N MET A 76 -5.84 -8.49 -12.53
CA MET A 76 -5.47 -8.98 -11.22
C MET A 76 -6.15 -8.25 -10.04
N GLY A 77 -7.14 -7.40 -10.33
CA GLY A 77 -7.78 -6.59 -9.30
C GLY A 77 -6.93 -5.42 -8.77
N ILE A 78 -5.84 -5.11 -9.45
CA ILE A 78 -4.96 -3.99 -9.14
C ILE A 78 -5.51 -2.72 -9.84
N PRO A 79 -5.19 -1.50 -9.36
CA PRO A 79 -5.64 -0.27 -10.02
C PRO A 79 -5.30 -0.24 -11.51
N LYS A 80 -6.16 0.41 -12.27
CA LYS A 80 -6.06 0.45 -13.75
C LYS A 80 -4.76 1.05 -14.30
N THR A 81 -4.02 1.77 -13.48
CA THR A 81 -2.73 2.32 -13.86
C THR A 81 -1.67 1.27 -14.17
N GLY A 82 -1.84 0.04 -13.60
CA GLY A 82 -0.79 -0.96 -13.60
C GLY A 82 0.35 -0.62 -12.65
N VAL A 83 1.35 -1.50 -12.58
CA VAL A 83 2.49 -1.37 -11.65
C VAL A 83 3.38 -0.19 -12.03
N PHE A 84 3.86 -0.14 -13.26
CA PHE A 84 4.76 0.94 -13.70
C PHE A 84 4.04 2.27 -13.82
N GLY A 85 2.79 2.28 -14.28
CA GLY A 85 1.98 3.48 -14.33
C GLY A 85 1.71 4.08 -12.94
N LEU A 86 1.59 3.24 -11.91
CA LEU A 86 1.47 3.71 -10.54
C LEU A 86 2.76 4.36 -10.04
N TYR A 87 3.92 3.78 -10.34
CA TYR A 87 5.22 4.41 -10.03
C TYR A 87 5.38 5.77 -10.70
N ASP A 88 4.96 5.88 -11.95
CA ASP A 88 5.01 7.15 -12.69
C ASP A 88 4.07 8.19 -12.08
N LEU A 89 2.86 7.78 -11.69
CA LEU A 89 1.87 8.65 -11.07
C LEU A 89 2.33 9.19 -9.71
N ILE A 90 2.95 8.35 -8.89
CA ILE A 90 3.46 8.72 -7.56
C ILE A 90 4.74 9.55 -7.68
N GLY A 91 5.59 9.22 -8.64
CA GLY A 91 6.93 9.79 -8.84
C GLY A 91 8.01 8.84 -8.38
N ILE A 92 8.98 8.61 -9.25
CA ILE A 92 10.08 7.65 -8.99
C ILE A 92 10.94 8.10 -7.81
N ASP A 93 11.16 9.38 -7.64
CA ASP A 93 11.90 9.99 -6.54
C ASP A 93 11.22 9.70 -5.18
N LEU A 94 9.92 9.91 -5.10
CA LEU A 94 9.15 9.60 -3.88
C LEU A 94 9.17 8.11 -3.58
N MET A 95 9.02 7.26 -4.60
CA MET A 95 9.09 5.81 -4.43
C MET A 95 10.46 5.35 -3.94
N ALA A 96 11.53 5.98 -4.42
CA ALA A 96 12.88 5.69 -3.93
C ALA A 96 13.02 6.01 -2.43
N ASP A 97 12.46 7.13 -1.98
CA ASP A 97 12.48 7.51 -0.57
C ASP A 97 11.64 6.59 0.30
N VAL A 98 10.47 6.16 -0.18
CA VAL A 98 9.64 5.15 0.50
C VAL A 98 10.41 3.84 0.66
N LEU A 99 11.07 3.36 -0.41
CA LEU A 99 11.87 2.14 -0.35
C LEU A 99 13.03 2.24 0.65
N LYS A 100 13.71 3.38 0.69
CA LYS A 100 14.78 3.62 1.67
C LYS A 100 14.26 3.56 3.11
N SER A 101 13.03 3.98 3.36
CA SER A 101 12.45 3.95 4.71
C SER A 101 12.25 2.54 5.26
N PHE A 102 12.26 1.52 4.41
CA PHE A 102 12.14 0.11 4.83
C PHE A 102 13.49 -0.53 5.18
N ILE A 103 14.59 0.12 4.91
CA ILE A 103 15.93 -0.35 5.23
C ILE A 103 16.33 0.13 6.62
#